data_45a0d928cf2ce6811c0c5774ab63f1a9
#
_entry.id   45a0d928cf2ce6811c0c5774ab63f1a9
#
_cell.length_a   1.000
_cell.length_b   1.000
_cell.length_c   1.000
_cell.angle_alpha   90.00
_cell.angle_beta   90.00
_cell.angle_gamma   90.00
#
_symmetry.space_group_name_H-M   'P 1'
#
loop_
_entity.id
_entity.type
_entity.pdbx_description
1 polymer ?
#
loop_
_entity_poly.entity_id
_entity_poly.type
_entity_poly.pdbx_seq_one_letter_code
_entity_poly.pdbx_strand_id
1 'polypeptide(L)'
;MEERIHKIVEITDLKDMLKKSGELYGDRPAYRFKTEIPGKFKIITHKEYREMVDGLGTSFIKLGLQGKRIAVISENRYEWGLAYLATACGTGVVVPLDKALPENELKSLIERSEVEAICYSKKYDEEIRKFKTQGIGKLKTLICMDLESHQDGVYSLKELVERGKVLIEQGDRSFLDAKVNVEEMGMLLFTSGTTSAAKAVMLSHKIICTNLMDIASVLDVNEHDTMLSFLPMHHAFECTAGFLYPMYKGTEIVFCEGIKHMAQNLKEYQVTCMISVPALYEAMYKRLLKTIEKQGKLEKLKKGVKISNALSKLHIDVRRKLFKEVHDALGGKQRLFISGAAALDPEVERGYNELGFRVAQGYGLTETAPIIAASTDKKVKIGSVGPIFPSLEVRIAYPDEDGIGEIQVKGPSVMLGYYKNDEANKEAFEDGWFRTGDLGYIDDEGFLFISGRQKSVIVLKNGKNVFPEEIENLVNRIEGISESMVFGRPEDDGDTKVCIKVVYNKEVMKEMYKTEDEKEIYEIISKKIKEINKTMPAYKYIREIMITTEPLIKTTTAKIKRHEELAKIL
;
A
#
# COMPACT_ATOMS: atom_id res chain seq x y z
N MET A 1 1.38 18.57 18.76
CA MET A 1 2.25 18.08 17.66
C MET A 1 3.21 17.06 18.24
N GLU A 2 3.28 15.87 17.62
CA GLU A 2 4.28 14.86 17.99
C GLU A 2 5.69 15.37 17.67
N GLU A 3 6.66 15.09 18.54
CA GLU A 3 8.06 15.42 18.32
C GLU A 3 8.68 14.49 17.28
N ARG A 4 9.50 15.03 16.38
CA ARG A 4 10.33 14.24 15.48
C ARG A 4 11.32 13.39 16.29
N ILE A 5 11.26 12.06 16.12
CA ILE A 5 12.10 11.10 16.87
C ILE A 5 13.50 10.99 16.24
N HIS A 6 13.57 11.08 14.92
CA HIS A 6 14.79 10.94 14.13
C HIS A 6 15.16 12.25 13.40
N LYS A 7 16.44 12.42 13.17
CA LYS A 7 16.93 13.49 12.29
C LYS A 7 16.54 13.18 10.85
N ILE A 8 16.11 14.21 10.14
CA ILE A 8 15.74 14.12 8.73
C ILE A 8 16.73 14.92 7.86
N VAL A 9 16.81 14.55 6.61
CA VAL A 9 17.45 15.36 5.55
C VAL A 9 16.34 16.18 4.92
N GLU A 10 16.33 17.49 5.12
CA GLU A 10 15.31 18.36 4.51
C GLU A 10 15.41 18.26 2.98
N ILE A 11 14.25 18.10 2.32
CA ILE A 11 14.11 18.04 0.87
C ILE A 11 12.99 18.98 0.42
N THR A 12 13.22 19.68 -0.69
CA THR A 12 12.24 20.63 -1.24
C THR A 12 11.32 20.01 -2.27
N ASP A 13 11.87 19.11 -3.08
CA ASP A 13 11.17 18.40 -4.15
C ASP A 13 11.86 17.06 -4.45
N LEU A 14 11.27 16.24 -5.31
CA LEU A 14 11.82 14.90 -5.64
C LEU A 14 13.17 14.98 -6.39
N LYS A 15 13.45 16.06 -7.10
CA LYS A 15 14.74 16.25 -7.76
C LYS A 15 15.84 16.55 -6.73
N ASP A 16 15.56 17.40 -5.74
CA ASP A 16 16.45 17.66 -4.60
C ASP A 16 16.67 16.37 -3.78
N MET A 17 15.59 15.60 -3.53
CA MET A 17 15.69 14.30 -2.88
C MET A 17 16.66 13.37 -3.64
N LEU A 18 16.48 13.21 -4.95
CA LEU A 18 17.32 12.34 -5.77
C LEU A 18 18.78 12.80 -5.79
N LYS A 19 19.00 14.12 -5.86
CA LYS A 19 20.33 14.73 -5.78
C LYS A 19 21.01 14.40 -4.45
N LYS A 20 20.33 14.65 -3.32
CA LYS A 20 20.86 14.37 -1.97
C LYS A 20 21.08 12.88 -1.74
N SER A 21 20.18 12.02 -2.21
CA SER A 21 20.36 10.57 -2.14
C SER A 21 21.62 10.12 -2.90
N GLY A 22 21.84 10.61 -4.13
CA GLY A 22 23.06 10.34 -4.89
C GLY A 22 24.34 10.87 -4.26
N GLU A 23 24.28 11.98 -3.53
CA GLU A 23 25.43 12.56 -2.80
C GLU A 23 25.73 11.81 -1.50
N LEU A 24 24.72 11.43 -0.74
CA LEU A 24 24.87 10.78 0.58
C LEU A 24 25.16 9.28 0.46
N TYR A 25 24.55 8.61 -0.51
CA TYR A 25 24.55 7.15 -0.62
C TYR A 25 25.10 6.63 -1.95
N GLY A 26 25.78 7.48 -2.74
CA GLY A 26 26.13 7.28 -4.13
C GLY A 26 26.57 5.88 -4.53
N ASP A 27 27.55 5.29 -3.82
CA ASP A 27 28.11 3.98 -4.14
C ASP A 27 27.31 2.80 -3.55
N ARG A 28 26.24 3.07 -2.76
CA ARG A 28 25.40 2.04 -2.19
C ARG A 28 24.38 1.51 -3.19
N PRO A 29 23.95 0.25 -3.09
CA PRO A 29 22.89 -0.31 -3.91
C PRO A 29 21.58 0.46 -3.74
N ALA A 30 21.02 0.99 -4.84
CA ALA A 30 19.64 1.44 -4.91
C ALA A 30 18.72 0.29 -5.30
N TYR A 31 19.17 -0.55 -6.23
CA TYR A 31 18.45 -1.73 -6.68
C TYR A 31 19.37 -2.93 -6.82
N ARG A 32 18.83 -4.10 -6.49
CA ARG A 32 19.46 -5.38 -6.76
C ARG A 32 18.42 -6.34 -7.32
N PHE A 33 18.73 -7.00 -8.42
CA PHE A 33 17.86 -7.97 -9.07
C PHE A 33 18.65 -9.15 -9.64
N LYS A 34 17.99 -10.28 -9.78
CA LYS A 34 18.60 -11.51 -10.29
C LYS A 34 19.00 -11.36 -11.75
N THR A 35 20.07 -12.02 -12.14
CA THR A 35 20.42 -12.21 -13.53
C THR A 35 19.97 -13.60 -14.00
N GLU A 36 20.13 -13.90 -15.29
CA GLU A 36 19.90 -15.24 -15.83
C GLU A 36 20.80 -16.31 -15.23
N ILE A 37 21.93 -15.91 -14.63
CA ILE A 37 22.87 -16.81 -13.96
C ILE A 37 22.42 -17.00 -12.51
N PRO A 38 22.07 -18.24 -12.09
CA PRO A 38 21.64 -18.51 -10.71
C PRO A 38 22.64 -18.01 -9.67
N GLY A 39 22.12 -17.33 -8.65
CA GLY A 39 22.93 -16.78 -7.55
C GLY A 39 23.71 -15.50 -7.89
N LYS A 40 23.65 -15.00 -9.12
CA LYS A 40 24.24 -13.71 -9.50
C LYS A 40 23.19 -12.62 -9.52
N PHE A 41 23.58 -11.45 -9.02
CA PHE A 41 22.75 -10.24 -8.97
C PHE A 41 23.40 -9.15 -9.81
N LYS A 42 22.55 -8.34 -10.45
CA LYS A 42 22.93 -7.04 -10.97
C LYS A 42 22.54 -5.99 -9.94
N ILE A 43 23.42 -5.02 -9.75
CA ILE A 43 23.24 -3.90 -8.82
C ILE A 43 23.23 -2.62 -9.64
N ILE A 44 22.35 -1.69 -9.25
CA ILE A 44 22.38 -0.30 -9.69
C ILE A 44 22.57 0.53 -8.43
N THR A 45 23.60 1.36 -8.39
CA THR A 45 23.89 2.24 -7.25
C THR A 45 23.00 3.47 -7.27
N HIS A 46 22.87 4.20 -6.14
CA HIS A 46 22.13 5.46 -6.08
C HIS A 46 22.68 6.51 -7.05
N LYS A 47 24.00 6.55 -7.23
CA LYS A 47 24.65 7.44 -8.20
C LYS A 47 24.29 7.08 -9.63
N GLU A 48 24.48 5.81 -10.01
CA GLU A 48 24.12 5.33 -11.36
C GLU A 48 22.65 5.56 -11.66
N TYR A 49 21.77 5.31 -10.68
CA TYR A 49 20.34 5.50 -10.87
C TYR A 49 19.98 6.98 -11.08
N ARG A 50 20.60 7.89 -10.33
CA ARG A 50 20.46 9.34 -10.56
C ARG A 50 20.91 9.72 -11.98
N GLU A 51 22.09 9.25 -12.42
CA GLU A 51 22.60 9.50 -13.77
C GLU A 51 21.66 8.98 -14.86
N MET A 52 21.00 7.83 -14.62
CA MET A 52 19.97 7.29 -15.52
C MET A 52 18.73 8.19 -15.56
N VAL A 53 18.27 8.71 -14.41
CA VAL A 53 17.13 9.66 -14.35
C VAL A 53 17.46 10.94 -15.08
N ASP A 54 18.66 11.50 -14.87
CA ASP A 54 19.14 12.72 -15.54
C ASP A 54 19.19 12.52 -17.05
N GLY A 55 19.71 11.37 -17.52
CA GLY A 55 19.76 11.01 -18.93
C GLY A 55 18.38 10.86 -19.55
N LEU A 56 17.50 10.10 -18.92
CA LEU A 56 16.14 9.89 -19.43
C LEU A 56 15.33 11.18 -19.47
N GLY A 57 15.43 12.02 -18.43
CA GLY A 57 14.74 13.30 -18.36
C GLY A 57 15.23 14.27 -19.45
N THR A 58 16.56 14.31 -19.71
CA THR A 58 17.13 15.09 -20.81
C THR A 58 16.58 14.63 -22.16
N SER A 59 16.52 13.34 -22.39
CA SER A 59 15.92 12.78 -23.62
C SER A 59 14.42 13.09 -23.73
N PHE A 60 13.66 13.05 -22.64
CA PHE A 60 12.24 13.43 -22.64
C PHE A 60 12.04 14.89 -23.05
N ILE A 61 12.86 15.81 -22.54
CA ILE A 61 12.81 17.22 -22.95
C ILE A 61 13.12 17.37 -24.45
N LYS A 62 14.13 16.65 -24.96
CA LYS A 62 14.45 16.66 -26.41
C LYS A 62 13.36 16.07 -27.30
N LEU A 63 12.55 15.18 -26.78
CA LEU A 63 11.35 14.67 -27.47
C LEU A 63 10.16 15.64 -27.39
N GLY A 64 10.33 16.84 -26.79
CA GLY A 64 9.27 17.84 -26.66
C GLY A 64 8.22 17.49 -25.58
N LEU A 65 8.60 16.67 -24.60
CA LEU A 65 7.70 16.24 -23.53
C LEU A 65 7.70 17.18 -22.32
N GLN A 66 8.45 18.28 -22.37
CA GLN A 66 8.47 19.27 -21.26
C GLN A 66 7.07 19.85 -21.04
N GLY A 67 6.63 19.89 -19.78
CA GLY A 67 5.30 20.32 -19.37
C GLY A 67 4.17 19.35 -19.73
N LYS A 68 4.49 18.17 -20.28
CA LYS A 68 3.49 17.17 -20.70
C LYS A 68 3.18 16.19 -19.56
N ARG A 69 2.08 15.45 -19.76
CA ARG A 69 1.71 14.34 -18.87
C ARG A 69 2.20 13.03 -19.48
N ILE A 70 2.93 12.28 -18.67
CA ILE A 70 3.54 11.01 -19.07
C ILE A 70 3.00 9.91 -18.18
N ALA A 71 2.32 8.95 -18.78
CA ALA A 71 1.83 7.77 -18.07
C ALA A 71 2.95 6.74 -17.89
N VAL A 72 2.84 5.95 -16.80
CA VAL A 72 3.72 4.82 -16.53
C VAL A 72 2.89 3.60 -16.19
N ILE A 73 3.08 2.49 -16.92
CA ILE A 73 2.39 1.22 -16.70
C ILE A 73 3.34 0.04 -16.90
N SER A 74 3.62 -0.71 -15.83
CA SER A 74 4.34 -1.98 -15.87
C SER A 74 4.17 -2.76 -14.57
N GLU A 75 4.72 -3.97 -14.52
CA GLU A 75 5.04 -4.67 -13.28
C GLU A 75 6.09 -3.89 -12.46
N ASN A 76 6.26 -4.27 -11.17
CA ASN A 76 7.25 -3.65 -10.31
C ASN A 76 8.67 -3.90 -10.84
N ARG A 77 9.37 -2.83 -11.21
CA ARG A 77 10.73 -2.86 -11.76
C ARG A 77 11.39 -1.48 -11.66
N TYR A 78 12.72 -1.43 -11.69
CA TYR A 78 13.44 -0.16 -11.52
C TYR A 78 13.15 0.84 -12.64
N GLU A 79 12.85 0.39 -13.87
CA GLU A 79 12.52 1.23 -15.00
C GLU A 79 11.19 1.97 -14.81
N TRP A 80 10.25 1.39 -14.04
CA TRP A 80 9.03 2.08 -13.66
C TRP A 80 9.36 3.33 -12.83
N GLY A 81 10.19 3.16 -11.79
CA GLY A 81 10.65 4.26 -10.95
C GLY A 81 11.51 5.26 -11.71
N LEU A 82 12.32 4.78 -12.67
CA LEU A 82 13.13 5.61 -13.56
C LEU A 82 12.26 6.53 -14.41
N ALA A 83 11.22 6.01 -15.08
CA ALA A 83 10.27 6.80 -15.85
C ALA A 83 9.48 7.78 -14.97
N TYR A 84 9.10 7.35 -13.75
CA TYR A 84 8.41 8.19 -12.77
C TYR A 84 9.27 9.41 -12.39
N LEU A 85 10.51 9.19 -11.94
CA LEU A 85 11.38 10.27 -11.50
C LEU A 85 11.86 11.17 -12.66
N ALA A 86 12.19 10.59 -13.82
CA ALA A 86 12.54 11.37 -15.00
C ALA A 86 11.40 12.30 -15.44
N THR A 87 10.15 11.88 -15.24
CA THR A 87 8.99 12.74 -15.50
C THR A 87 8.83 13.80 -14.43
N ALA A 88 8.73 13.40 -13.16
CA ALA A 88 8.42 14.31 -12.05
C ALA A 88 9.56 15.33 -11.79
N CYS A 89 10.83 14.94 -11.92
CA CYS A 89 11.97 15.79 -11.54
C CYS A 89 12.32 16.91 -12.56
N GLY A 90 11.41 17.25 -13.47
CA GLY A 90 11.64 18.40 -14.36
C GLY A 90 11.13 18.25 -15.80
N THR A 91 10.55 17.09 -16.17
CA THR A 91 9.92 16.96 -17.48
C THR A 91 8.46 17.40 -17.45
N GLY A 92 7.63 16.90 -16.48
CA GLY A 92 6.21 17.21 -16.47
C GLY A 92 5.45 16.50 -15.34
N VAL A 93 4.19 16.11 -15.62
CA VAL A 93 3.32 15.45 -14.63
C VAL A 93 3.33 13.94 -14.89
N VAL A 94 3.69 13.16 -13.88
CA VAL A 94 3.64 11.69 -13.98
C VAL A 94 2.26 11.15 -13.63
N VAL A 95 1.80 10.16 -14.42
CA VAL A 95 0.49 9.51 -14.29
C VAL A 95 0.70 8.00 -14.15
N PRO A 96 0.88 7.47 -12.95
CA PRO A 96 0.91 6.03 -12.71
C PRO A 96 -0.44 5.39 -13.04
N LEU A 97 -0.42 4.33 -13.86
CA LEU A 97 -1.62 3.60 -14.25
C LEU A 97 -1.60 2.18 -13.66
N ASP A 98 -2.79 1.70 -13.27
CA ASP A 98 -2.95 0.35 -12.74
C ASP A 98 -2.82 -0.69 -13.87
N LYS A 99 -1.85 -1.58 -13.69
CA LYS A 99 -1.53 -2.67 -14.64
C LYS A 99 -2.59 -3.78 -14.73
N ALA A 100 -3.54 -3.82 -13.80
CA ALA A 100 -4.55 -4.85 -13.71
C ALA A 100 -5.93 -4.40 -14.22
N LEU A 101 -6.04 -3.16 -14.69
CA LEU A 101 -7.28 -2.63 -15.25
C LEU A 101 -7.63 -3.31 -16.59
N PRO A 102 -8.92 -3.55 -16.85
CA PRO A 102 -9.38 -3.96 -18.17
C PRO A 102 -9.19 -2.82 -19.19
N GLU A 103 -9.11 -3.19 -20.47
CA GLU A 103 -8.82 -2.28 -21.60
C GLU A 103 -9.68 -1.02 -21.59
N ASN A 104 -10.99 -1.17 -21.38
CA ASN A 104 -11.94 -0.04 -21.36
C ASN A 104 -11.68 0.97 -20.25
N GLU A 105 -11.30 0.49 -19.05
CA GLU A 105 -10.95 1.36 -17.93
C GLU A 105 -9.60 2.05 -18.17
N LEU A 106 -8.58 1.31 -18.64
CA LEU A 106 -7.28 1.87 -18.98
C LEU A 106 -7.40 2.96 -20.04
N LYS A 107 -8.20 2.72 -21.09
CA LYS A 107 -8.55 3.71 -22.11
C LYS A 107 -9.16 4.98 -21.49
N SER A 108 -10.15 4.83 -20.62
CA SER A 108 -10.80 5.95 -19.92
C SER A 108 -9.81 6.76 -19.09
N LEU A 109 -8.86 6.11 -18.40
CA LEU A 109 -7.85 6.82 -17.61
C LEU A 109 -6.88 7.61 -18.50
N ILE A 110 -6.45 7.04 -19.64
CA ILE A 110 -5.60 7.72 -20.62
C ILE A 110 -6.29 8.96 -21.19
N GLU A 111 -7.56 8.86 -21.53
CA GLU A 111 -8.34 10.01 -22.03
C GLU A 111 -8.49 11.09 -20.96
N ARG A 112 -8.93 10.71 -19.75
CA ARG A 112 -9.21 11.65 -18.65
C ARG A 112 -7.95 12.30 -18.10
N SER A 113 -6.83 11.62 -18.09
CA SER A 113 -5.55 12.18 -17.66
C SER A 113 -4.88 13.04 -18.72
N GLU A 114 -5.34 13.01 -19.97
CA GLU A 114 -4.79 13.77 -21.10
C GLU A 114 -3.28 13.54 -21.29
N VAL A 115 -2.81 12.31 -21.10
CA VAL A 115 -1.39 11.96 -21.30
C VAL A 115 -1.00 12.06 -22.78
N GLU A 116 0.21 12.57 -23.01
CA GLU A 116 0.78 12.72 -24.36
C GLU A 116 1.84 11.65 -24.66
N ALA A 117 2.42 11.04 -23.62
CA ALA A 117 3.37 9.96 -23.73
C ALA A 117 3.07 8.85 -22.70
N ILE A 118 3.49 7.63 -23.00
CA ILE A 118 3.37 6.50 -22.09
C ILE A 118 4.65 5.66 -22.09
N CYS A 119 5.18 5.39 -20.87
CA CYS A 119 6.24 4.43 -20.63
C CYS A 119 5.62 3.12 -20.16
N TYR A 120 5.90 2.01 -20.87
CA TYR A 120 5.22 0.74 -20.61
C TYR A 120 6.14 -0.47 -20.79
N SER A 121 5.81 -1.59 -20.11
CA SER A 121 6.47 -2.87 -20.36
C SER A 121 5.88 -3.55 -21.61
N LYS A 122 6.69 -4.36 -22.30
CA LYS A 122 6.34 -5.06 -23.55
C LYS A 122 5.02 -5.83 -23.48
N LYS A 123 4.62 -6.24 -22.28
CA LYS A 123 3.35 -6.92 -22.04
C LYS A 123 2.13 -6.13 -22.53
N TYR A 124 2.21 -4.79 -22.54
CA TYR A 124 1.11 -3.89 -22.92
C TYR A 124 1.28 -3.33 -24.35
N ASP A 125 2.28 -3.80 -25.13
CA ASP A 125 2.64 -3.20 -26.41
C ASP A 125 1.48 -3.18 -27.41
N GLU A 126 0.78 -4.31 -27.56
CA GLU A 126 -0.35 -4.43 -28.49
C GLU A 126 -1.49 -3.45 -28.13
N GLU A 127 -1.88 -3.43 -26.88
CA GLU A 127 -2.95 -2.57 -26.35
C GLU A 127 -2.61 -1.09 -26.49
N ILE A 128 -1.40 -0.70 -26.12
CA ILE A 128 -0.96 0.70 -26.15
C ILE A 128 -0.80 1.21 -27.59
N ARG A 129 -0.29 0.39 -28.51
CA ARG A 129 -0.24 0.72 -29.95
C ARG A 129 -1.64 0.90 -30.54
N LYS A 130 -2.59 0.04 -30.14
CA LYS A 130 -3.99 0.16 -30.52
C LYS A 130 -4.58 1.49 -30.06
N PHE A 131 -4.34 1.90 -28.82
CA PHE A 131 -4.82 3.19 -28.32
C PHE A 131 -4.25 4.38 -29.10
N LYS A 132 -2.95 4.38 -29.41
CA LYS A 132 -2.34 5.41 -30.26
C LYS A 132 -2.98 5.46 -31.64
N THR A 133 -3.17 4.30 -32.29
CA THR A 133 -3.75 4.20 -33.63
C THR A 133 -5.21 4.68 -33.66
N GLN A 134 -5.96 4.43 -32.58
CA GLN A 134 -7.34 4.91 -32.40
C GLN A 134 -7.43 6.39 -32.02
N GLY A 135 -6.31 7.06 -31.78
CA GLY A 135 -6.29 8.47 -31.37
C GLY A 135 -6.87 8.71 -29.97
N ILE A 136 -6.65 7.77 -29.03
CA ILE A 136 -7.17 7.87 -27.69
C ILE A 136 -6.53 9.06 -26.96
N GLY A 137 -7.38 10.00 -26.53
CA GLY A 137 -6.95 11.19 -25.80
C GLY A 137 -5.93 12.03 -26.58
N LYS A 138 -4.79 12.33 -25.95
CA LYS A 138 -3.67 13.09 -26.54
C LYS A 138 -2.43 12.24 -26.78
N LEU A 139 -2.52 10.90 -26.69
CA LEU A 139 -1.40 9.97 -26.73
C LEU A 139 -0.69 9.99 -28.09
N LYS A 140 0.58 10.39 -28.11
CA LYS A 140 1.43 10.52 -29.31
C LYS A 140 2.71 9.70 -29.22
N THR A 141 3.35 9.68 -28.06
CA THR A 141 4.70 9.11 -27.87
C THR A 141 4.63 7.82 -27.08
N LEU A 142 5.18 6.76 -27.64
CA LEU A 142 5.26 5.43 -27.04
C LEU A 142 6.70 5.12 -26.65
N ILE A 143 6.94 4.69 -25.39
CA ILE A 143 8.26 4.39 -24.85
C ILE A 143 8.18 3.02 -24.17
N CYS A 144 8.83 2.01 -24.76
CA CYS A 144 8.85 0.66 -24.22
C CYS A 144 10.09 0.42 -23.35
N MET A 145 9.89 -0.14 -22.17
CA MET A 145 10.95 -0.44 -21.19
C MET A 145 11.82 -1.63 -21.61
N ASP A 146 11.31 -2.50 -22.47
CA ASP A 146 11.95 -3.79 -22.80
C ASP A 146 12.62 -3.80 -24.18
N LEU A 147 12.54 -2.70 -24.93
CA LEU A 147 13.23 -2.59 -26.22
C LEU A 147 14.70 -2.24 -26.04
N GLU A 148 15.58 -2.92 -26.76
CA GLU A 148 17.00 -2.59 -26.81
C GLU A 148 17.27 -1.31 -27.62
N SER A 149 16.52 -1.09 -28.72
CA SER A 149 16.64 0.06 -29.61
C SER A 149 15.28 0.52 -30.12
N HIS A 150 15.22 1.76 -30.64
CA HIS A 150 14.00 2.32 -31.24
C HIS A 150 13.57 1.49 -32.46
N GLN A 151 12.29 1.13 -32.51
CA GLN A 151 11.72 0.40 -33.64
C GLN A 151 10.22 0.65 -33.78
N ASP A 152 9.72 0.59 -35.02
CA ASP A 152 8.28 0.64 -35.35
C ASP A 152 7.52 1.82 -34.71
N GLY A 153 8.19 2.98 -34.63
CA GLY A 153 7.60 4.21 -34.03
C GLY A 153 7.45 4.17 -32.52
N VAL A 154 8.16 3.24 -31.85
CA VAL A 154 8.26 3.14 -30.39
C VAL A 154 9.70 3.40 -29.97
N TYR A 155 9.89 4.26 -28.98
CA TYR A 155 11.19 4.55 -28.41
C TYR A 155 11.59 3.45 -27.40
N SER A 156 12.87 3.10 -27.37
CA SER A 156 13.47 2.28 -26.32
C SER A 156 13.81 3.18 -25.13
N LEU A 157 13.33 2.84 -23.94
CA LEU A 157 13.69 3.55 -22.70
C LEU A 157 15.19 3.47 -22.45
N LYS A 158 15.82 2.31 -22.68
CA LYS A 158 17.25 2.09 -22.51
C LYS A 158 18.07 3.00 -23.44
N GLU A 159 17.72 3.07 -24.72
CA GLU A 159 18.40 3.92 -25.69
C GLU A 159 18.21 5.41 -25.36
N LEU A 160 17.03 5.82 -24.86
CA LEU A 160 16.78 7.19 -24.41
C LEU A 160 17.67 7.57 -23.21
N VAL A 161 17.88 6.66 -22.25
CA VAL A 161 18.81 6.89 -21.13
C VAL A 161 20.21 7.17 -21.65
N GLU A 162 20.76 6.30 -22.49
CA GLU A 162 22.13 6.44 -22.99
C GLU A 162 22.28 7.69 -23.89
N ARG A 163 21.30 7.95 -24.75
CA ARG A 163 21.28 9.18 -25.56
C ARG A 163 21.30 10.45 -24.69
N GLY A 164 20.52 10.47 -23.61
CA GLY A 164 20.47 11.62 -22.72
C GLY A 164 21.77 11.82 -21.95
N LYS A 165 22.45 10.74 -21.54
CA LYS A 165 23.79 10.83 -20.92
C LYS A 165 24.79 11.46 -21.89
N VAL A 166 24.82 11.02 -23.15
CA VAL A 166 25.67 11.63 -24.19
C VAL A 166 25.36 13.11 -24.39
N LEU A 167 24.08 13.51 -24.40
CA LEU A 167 23.69 14.92 -24.51
C LEU A 167 24.21 15.75 -23.31
N ILE A 168 24.14 15.20 -22.09
CA ILE A 168 24.67 15.86 -20.88
C ILE A 168 26.19 16.03 -20.99
N GLU A 169 26.92 15.00 -21.44
CA GLU A 169 28.37 15.07 -21.67
C GLU A 169 28.73 16.15 -22.74
N GLN A 170 27.86 16.37 -23.71
CA GLN A 170 27.98 17.43 -24.72
C GLN A 170 27.57 18.82 -24.21
N GLY A 171 27.23 18.95 -22.93
CA GLY A 171 26.90 20.23 -22.28
C GLY A 171 25.40 20.55 -22.22
N ASP A 172 24.51 19.63 -22.60
CA ASP A 172 23.07 19.85 -22.43
C ASP A 172 22.69 19.85 -20.94
N ARG A 173 22.07 20.90 -20.51
CA ARG A 173 21.63 21.08 -19.12
C ARG A 173 20.12 21.23 -18.99
N SER A 174 19.39 20.99 -20.08
CA SER A 174 17.94 21.25 -20.13
C SER A 174 17.15 20.62 -19.01
N PHE A 175 17.45 19.34 -18.66
CA PHE A 175 16.82 18.67 -17.53
C PHE A 175 17.50 19.05 -16.19
N LEU A 176 18.82 19.12 -16.15
CA LEU A 176 19.56 19.43 -14.92
C LEU A 176 19.17 20.81 -14.34
N ASP A 177 18.91 21.78 -15.20
CA ASP A 177 18.53 23.14 -14.81
C ASP A 177 17.00 23.37 -14.82
N ALA A 178 16.20 22.36 -15.20
CA ALA A 178 14.76 22.44 -15.18
C ALA A 178 14.26 22.68 -13.74
N LYS A 179 13.41 23.70 -13.58
CA LYS A 179 12.80 24.04 -12.29
C LYS A 179 11.54 23.22 -12.06
N VAL A 180 11.37 22.77 -10.84
CA VAL A 180 10.17 22.10 -10.36
C VAL A 180 9.34 23.10 -9.58
N ASN A 181 8.06 23.29 -9.95
CA ASN A 181 7.14 24.06 -9.12
C ASN A 181 6.58 23.13 -8.03
N VAL A 182 6.99 23.38 -6.79
CA VAL A 182 6.68 22.51 -5.65
C VAL A 182 5.22 22.57 -5.20
N GLU A 183 4.50 23.62 -5.56
CA GLU A 183 3.09 23.83 -5.18
C GLU A 183 2.10 23.34 -6.24
N GLU A 184 2.54 23.17 -7.49
CA GLU A 184 1.69 22.70 -8.59
C GLU A 184 1.64 21.18 -8.67
N MET A 185 0.64 20.67 -9.41
CA MET A 185 0.49 19.25 -9.66
C MET A 185 1.71 18.69 -10.40
N GLY A 186 2.46 17.82 -9.74
CA GLY A 186 3.56 17.03 -10.33
C GLY A 186 3.16 15.56 -10.58
N MET A 187 2.16 15.05 -9.86
CA MET A 187 1.68 13.68 -9.92
C MET A 187 0.15 13.64 -9.97
N LEU A 188 -0.39 12.75 -10.80
CA LEU A 188 -1.83 12.51 -10.94
C LEU A 188 -2.11 11.03 -10.72
N LEU A 189 -2.66 10.68 -9.56
CA LEU A 189 -2.93 9.30 -9.16
C LEU A 189 -4.43 9.00 -9.22
N PHE A 190 -4.79 7.84 -9.76
CA PHE A 190 -6.18 7.41 -9.77
C PHE A 190 -6.50 6.53 -8.56
N THR A 191 -7.59 6.84 -7.86
CA THR A 191 -8.10 5.98 -6.78
C THR A 191 -9.08 4.97 -7.35
N SER A 192 -9.01 3.73 -6.87
CA SER A 192 -10.05 2.74 -7.12
C SER A 192 -11.31 3.14 -6.35
N GLY A 193 -12.22 3.88 -6.99
CA GLY A 193 -13.50 4.24 -6.39
C GLY A 193 -14.30 2.98 -6.03
N THR A 194 -14.78 2.90 -4.80
CA THR A 194 -15.67 1.79 -4.36
C THR A 194 -17.10 1.96 -4.85
N THR A 195 -17.47 3.13 -5.40
CA THR A 195 -18.87 3.50 -5.70
C THR A 195 -19.07 4.24 -7.02
N SER A 196 -18.00 4.68 -7.72
CA SER A 196 -18.10 5.49 -8.94
C SER A 196 -16.79 5.41 -9.75
N ALA A 197 -16.76 6.05 -10.92
CA ALA A 197 -15.53 6.16 -11.73
C ALA A 197 -14.35 6.66 -10.89
N ALA A 198 -13.16 6.06 -11.08
CA ALA A 198 -11.93 6.41 -10.39
C ALA A 198 -11.70 7.93 -10.33
N LYS A 199 -11.44 8.48 -9.16
CA LYS A 199 -11.12 9.90 -8.97
C LYS A 199 -9.63 10.11 -9.22
N ALA A 200 -9.28 11.22 -9.87
CA ALA A 200 -7.90 11.58 -10.19
C ALA A 200 -7.37 12.57 -9.14
N VAL A 201 -6.51 12.12 -8.24
CA VAL A 201 -5.95 12.89 -7.12
C VAL A 201 -4.73 13.67 -7.60
N MET A 202 -4.73 14.98 -7.39
CA MET A 202 -3.62 15.87 -7.73
C MET A 202 -2.67 16.02 -6.53
N LEU A 203 -1.41 15.62 -6.71
CA LEU A 203 -0.36 15.76 -5.70
C LEU A 203 0.76 16.66 -6.23
N SER A 204 1.31 17.48 -5.34
CA SER A 204 2.48 18.31 -5.62
C SER A 204 3.76 17.71 -5.02
N HIS A 205 4.92 18.25 -5.40
CA HIS A 205 6.19 17.85 -4.80
C HIS A 205 6.23 18.14 -3.29
N LYS A 206 5.73 19.28 -2.86
CA LYS A 206 5.64 19.64 -1.45
C LYS A 206 4.85 18.64 -0.65
N ILE A 207 3.70 18.21 -1.17
CA ILE A 207 2.81 17.21 -0.55
C ILE A 207 3.57 15.90 -0.30
N ILE A 208 4.22 15.36 -1.34
CA ILE A 208 4.96 14.09 -1.25
C ILE A 208 6.18 14.23 -0.33
N CYS A 209 7.00 15.29 -0.51
CA CYS A 209 8.20 15.48 0.28
C CYS A 209 7.91 15.68 1.77
N THR A 210 6.84 16.40 2.11
CA THR A 210 6.40 16.51 3.50
C THR A 210 6.09 15.14 4.10
N ASN A 211 5.34 14.30 3.38
CA ASN A 211 5.00 12.96 3.86
C ASN A 211 6.25 12.07 4.01
N LEU A 212 7.21 12.13 3.06
CA LEU A 212 8.49 11.43 3.17
C LEU A 212 9.30 11.86 4.40
N MET A 213 9.36 13.16 4.68
CA MET A 213 10.06 13.70 5.85
C MET A 213 9.36 13.30 7.16
N ASP A 214 8.02 13.26 7.19
CA ASP A 214 7.27 12.80 8.34
C ASP A 214 7.52 11.32 8.62
N ILE A 215 7.47 10.45 7.60
CA ILE A 215 7.82 9.03 7.74
C ILE A 215 9.23 8.89 8.33
N ALA A 216 10.20 9.60 7.76
CA ALA A 216 11.59 9.53 8.20
C ALA A 216 11.80 10.06 9.61
N SER A 217 10.94 10.97 10.08
CA SER A 217 11.02 11.52 11.44
C SER A 217 10.57 10.55 12.53
N VAL A 218 9.79 9.52 12.19
CA VAL A 218 9.16 8.62 13.16
C VAL A 218 9.54 7.15 13.00
N LEU A 219 10.07 6.74 11.85
CA LEU A 219 10.39 5.36 11.51
C LEU A 219 11.84 5.21 11.03
N ASP A 220 12.63 4.38 11.71
CA ASP A 220 14.02 4.10 11.33
C ASP A 220 14.08 3.03 10.22
N VAL A 221 14.16 3.48 9.00
CA VAL A 221 14.64 2.72 7.83
C VAL A 221 15.83 3.47 7.29
N ASN A 222 16.90 2.79 6.96
CA ASN A 222 18.19 3.41 6.66
C ASN A 222 18.96 2.68 5.54
N GLU A 223 20.14 3.17 5.23
CA GLU A 223 20.98 2.69 4.13
C GLU A 223 21.56 1.27 4.32
N HIS A 224 21.30 0.63 5.45
CA HIS A 224 21.68 -0.78 5.70
C HIS A 224 20.50 -1.73 5.50
N ASP A 225 19.34 -1.21 5.18
CA ASP A 225 18.15 -2.00 4.95
C ASP A 225 17.99 -2.42 3.50
N THR A 226 17.29 -3.55 3.32
CA THR A 226 16.82 -4.04 2.03
C THR A 226 15.30 -4.13 2.09
N MET A 227 14.62 -3.34 1.25
CA MET A 227 13.17 -3.28 1.15
C MET A 227 12.67 -4.19 0.03
N LEU A 228 11.73 -5.08 0.34
CA LEU A 228 11.05 -5.88 -0.68
C LEU A 228 9.85 -5.12 -1.25
N SER A 229 9.93 -4.73 -2.51
CA SER A 229 8.81 -4.16 -3.26
C SER A 229 7.87 -5.29 -3.73
N PHE A 230 6.63 -5.25 -3.26
CA PHE A 230 5.64 -6.29 -3.51
C PHE A 230 4.29 -5.73 -3.96
N LEU A 231 3.81 -4.67 -3.30
CA LEU A 231 2.55 -4.02 -3.69
C LEU A 231 2.70 -3.31 -5.04
N PRO A 232 1.61 -3.09 -5.79
CA PRO A 232 1.71 -2.39 -7.07
C PRO A 232 2.25 -0.95 -6.93
N MET A 233 3.32 -0.61 -7.67
CA MET A 233 4.00 0.69 -7.57
C MET A 233 3.12 1.90 -7.94
N HIS A 234 2.05 1.71 -8.71
CA HIS A 234 1.12 2.79 -9.05
C HIS A 234 0.22 3.21 -7.88
N HIS A 235 0.11 2.40 -6.82
CA HIS A 235 -0.61 2.80 -5.61
C HIS A 235 0.23 3.71 -4.72
N ALA A 236 -0.40 4.76 -4.18
CA ALA A 236 0.27 5.77 -3.35
C ALA A 236 1.09 5.16 -2.20
N PHE A 237 0.60 4.08 -1.57
CA PHE A 237 1.30 3.44 -0.46
C PHE A 237 2.64 2.82 -0.89
N GLU A 238 2.65 2.02 -1.95
CA GLU A 238 3.90 1.45 -2.46
C GLU A 238 4.78 2.54 -3.10
N CYS A 239 4.18 3.46 -3.88
CA CYS A 239 4.92 4.54 -4.51
C CYS A 239 5.68 5.40 -3.49
N THR A 240 5.00 5.84 -2.42
CA THR A 240 5.64 6.70 -1.41
C THR A 240 6.49 5.90 -0.43
N ALA A 241 5.92 4.89 0.23
CA ALA A 241 6.59 4.20 1.33
C ALA A 241 7.47 3.02 0.87
N GLY A 242 7.20 2.41 -0.29
CA GLY A 242 7.96 1.27 -0.84
C GLY A 242 8.99 1.66 -1.90
N PHE A 243 8.87 2.83 -2.51
CA PHE A 243 9.80 3.30 -3.55
C PHE A 243 10.46 4.63 -3.18
N LEU A 244 9.70 5.73 -3.03
CA LEU A 244 10.31 7.05 -2.79
C LEU A 244 11.01 7.14 -1.43
N TYR A 245 10.42 6.56 -0.38
CA TYR A 245 11.00 6.58 0.95
C TYR A 245 12.31 5.79 1.05
N PRO A 246 12.42 4.54 0.55
CA PRO A 246 13.71 3.85 0.43
C PRO A 246 14.77 4.65 -0.35
N MET A 247 14.39 5.26 -1.48
CA MET A 247 15.29 6.12 -2.25
C MET A 247 15.79 7.32 -1.44
N TYR A 248 14.91 7.96 -0.67
CA TYR A 248 15.25 9.07 0.22
C TYR A 248 16.21 8.65 1.34
N LYS A 249 16.09 7.41 1.84
CA LYS A 249 16.88 6.88 2.97
C LYS A 249 18.13 6.10 2.54
N GLY A 250 18.42 5.98 1.25
CA GLY A 250 19.54 5.20 0.74
C GLY A 250 19.39 3.70 0.91
N THR A 251 18.16 3.23 1.10
CA THR A 251 17.79 1.82 1.30
C THR A 251 17.76 1.08 -0.04
N GLU A 252 18.30 -0.14 -0.08
CA GLU A 252 18.23 -1.00 -1.25
C GLU A 252 16.80 -1.49 -1.49
N ILE A 253 16.34 -1.45 -2.75
CA ILE A 253 15.05 -1.98 -3.18
C ILE A 253 15.27 -3.26 -3.99
N VAL A 254 14.52 -4.32 -3.66
CA VAL A 254 14.47 -5.58 -4.40
C VAL A 254 13.02 -5.92 -4.74
N PHE A 255 12.80 -6.58 -5.88
CA PHE A 255 11.45 -6.87 -6.37
C PHE A 255 11.05 -8.31 -6.08
N CYS A 256 9.80 -8.48 -5.60
CA CYS A 256 9.22 -9.80 -5.36
C CYS A 256 8.77 -10.44 -6.69
N GLU A 257 9.18 -11.68 -6.93
CA GLU A 257 8.80 -12.47 -8.11
C GLU A 257 7.39 -13.08 -8.02
N GLY A 258 6.61 -12.62 -7.06
CA GLY A 258 5.24 -13.05 -6.79
C GLY A 258 5.08 -13.78 -5.46
N ILE A 259 3.82 -13.91 -5.00
CA ILE A 259 3.48 -14.49 -3.68
C ILE A 259 4.09 -15.89 -3.48
N LYS A 260 4.10 -16.72 -4.52
CA LYS A 260 4.66 -18.08 -4.46
C LYS A 260 6.16 -18.11 -4.14
N HIS A 261 6.88 -17.06 -4.53
CA HIS A 261 8.33 -16.93 -4.36
C HIS A 261 8.71 -16.06 -3.15
N MET A 262 7.75 -15.51 -2.42
CA MET A 262 7.97 -14.59 -1.30
C MET A 262 9.01 -15.10 -0.29
N ALA A 263 8.82 -16.29 0.25
CA ALA A 263 9.72 -16.86 1.26
C ALA A 263 11.16 -17.08 0.71
N GLN A 264 11.27 -17.46 -0.56
CA GLN A 264 12.54 -17.59 -1.26
C GLN A 264 13.21 -16.22 -1.45
N ASN A 265 12.46 -15.21 -1.91
CA ASN A 265 12.98 -13.86 -2.12
C ASN A 265 13.43 -13.19 -0.80
N LEU A 266 12.66 -13.36 0.29
CA LEU A 266 13.07 -12.88 1.63
C LEU A 266 14.45 -13.42 2.03
N LYS A 267 14.71 -14.70 1.74
CA LYS A 267 15.98 -15.37 2.06
C LYS A 267 17.12 -14.98 1.11
N GLU A 268 16.88 -15.02 -0.21
CA GLU A 268 17.91 -14.77 -1.23
C GLU A 268 18.39 -13.32 -1.21
N TYR A 269 17.48 -12.37 -1.03
CA TYR A 269 17.81 -10.95 -0.95
C TYR A 269 18.18 -10.48 0.46
N GLN A 270 18.07 -11.35 1.49
CA GLN A 270 18.31 -10.98 2.89
C GLN A 270 17.49 -9.74 3.31
N VAL A 271 16.21 -9.76 2.96
CA VAL A 271 15.27 -8.64 3.19
C VAL A 271 15.19 -8.30 4.67
N THR A 272 15.23 -7.01 5.00
CA THR A 272 15.11 -6.50 6.37
C THR A 272 13.78 -5.81 6.63
N CYS A 273 13.18 -5.20 5.61
CA CYS A 273 11.93 -4.47 5.68
C CYS A 273 10.97 -4.91 4.57
N MET A 274 9.68 -4.98 4.88
CA MET A 274 8.65 -5.30 3.90
C MET A 274 7.41 -4.46 4.15
N ILE A 275 6.83 -3.93 3.07
CA ILE A 275 5.54 -3.25 3.07
C ILE A 275 4.50 -4.20 2.51
N SER A 276 3.36 -4.33 3.18
CA SER A 276 2.25 -5.12 2.66
C SER A 276 0.90 -4.76 3.29
N VAL A 277 -0.12 -5.45 2.82
CA VAL A 277 -1.49 -5.37 3.36
C VAL A 277 -1.69 -6.42 4.46
N PRO A 278 -2.62 -6.20 5.42
CA PRO A 278 -2.92 -7.13 6.51
C PRO A 278 -3.12 -8.57 6.06
N ALA A 279 -3.93 -8.79 5.04
CA ALA A 279 -4.25 -10.14 4.55
C ALA A 279 -3.02 -11.01 4.23
N LEU A 280 -1.92 -10.41 3.73
CA LEU A 280 -0.68 -11.15 3.51
C LEU A 280 0.02 -11.50 4.83
N TYR A 281 0.11 -10.54 5.76
CA TYR A 281 0.74 -10.79 7.07
C TYR A 281 -0.03 -11.82 7.88
N GLU A 282 -1.35 -11.77 7.86
CA GLU A 282 -2.23 -12.76 8.50
C GLU A 282 -2.05 -14.15 7.91
N ALA A 283 -2.02 -14.26 6.58
CA ALA A 283 -1.76 -15.53 5.88
C ALA A 283 -0.37 -16.09 6.19
N MET A 284 0.66 -15.22 6.22
CA MET A 284 2.03 -15.62 6.58
C MET A 284 2.10 -16.09 8.04
N TYR A 285 1.46 -15.40 8.97
CA TYR A 285 1.42 -15.75 10.39
C TYR A 285 0.70 -17.09 10.61
N LYS A 286 -0.48 -17.26 10.00
CA LYS A 286 -1.27 -18.49 10.06
C LYS A 286 -0.46 -19.69 9.52
N ARG A 287 0.22 -19.52 8.39
CA ARG A 287 1.10 -20.54 7.81
C ARG A 287 2.28 -20.88 8.72
N LEU A 288 2.88 -19.87 9.35
CA LEU A 288 3.97 -20.04 10.30
C LEU A 288 3.53 -20.90 11.49
N LEU A 289 2.42 -20.55 12.14
CA LEU A 289 1.87 -21.29 13.27
C LEU A 289 1.52 -22.75 12.88
N LYS A 290 0.86 -22.96 11.74
CA LYS A 290 0.53 -24.31 11.23
C LYS A 290 1.80 -25.15 10.99
N THR A 291 2.87 -24.55 10.53
CA THR A 291 4.17 -25.23 10.32
C THR A 291 4.79 -25.65 11.66
N ILE A 292 4.77 -24.77 12.65
CA ILE A 292 5.29 -25.03 14.01
C ILE A 292 4.44 -26.14 14.70
N GLU A 293 3.13 -26.11 14.54
CA GLU A 293 2.21 -27.11 15.06
C GLU A 293 2.46 -28.49 14.45
N LYS A 294 2.60 -28.60 13.13
CA LYS A 294 2.95 -29.85 12.42
C LYS A 294 4.29 -30.41 12.88
N GLN A 295 5.22 -29.59 13.36
CA GLN A 295 6.48 -30.02 13.96
C GLN A 295 6.35 -30.40 15.45
N GLY A 296 5.16 -30.33 16.04
CA GLY A 296 4.94 -30.58 17.46
C GLY A 296 5.58 -29.54 18.42
N LYS A 297 5.95 -28.36 17.90
CA LYS A 297 6.68 -27.34 18.66
C LYS A 297 5.79 -26.22 19.23
N LEU A 298 4.45 -26.27 19.05
CA LEU A 298 3.54 -25.18 19.43
C LEU A 298 3.61 -24.88 20.94
N GLU A 299 3.60 -25.88 21.80
CA GLU A 299 3.71 -25.68 23.25
C GLU A 299 5.06 -25.13 23.68
N LYS A 300 6.13 -25.52 22.98
CA LYS A 300 7.48 -24.95 23.18
C LYS A 300 7.50 -23.47 22.80
N LEU A 301 6.86 -23.10 21.67
CA LEU A 301 6.72 -21.71 21.25
C LEU A 301 5.98 -20.88 22.29
N LYS A 302 4.80 -21.34 22.76
CA LYS A 302 4.01 -20.64 23.78
C LYS A 302 4.79 -20.42 25.09
N LYS A 303 5.56 -21.44 25.54
CA LYS A 303 6.43 -21.30 26.71
C LYS A 303 7.54 -20.28 26.45
N GLY A 304 8.16 -20.32 25.27
CA GLY A 304 9.18 -19.36 24.84
C GLY A 304 8.65 -17.91 24.85
N VAL A 305 7.45 -17.69 24.34
CA VAL A 305 6.78 -16.37 24.37
C VAL A 305 6.58 -15.88 25.80
N LYS A 306 6.09 -16.72 26.70
CA LYS A 306 5.93 -16.34 28.13
C LYS A 306 7.25 -15.94 28.78
N ILE A 307 8.32 -16.70 28.54
CA ILE A 307 9.65 -16.39 29.06
C ILE A 307 10.18 -15.08 28.46
N SER A 308 10.09 -14.93 27.17
CA SER A 308 10.53 -13.73 26.43
C SER A 308 9.80 -12.48 26.92
N ASN A 309 8.47 -12.55 27.11
CA ASN A 309 7.66 -11.44 27.61
C ASN A 309 8.03 -11.07 29.06
N ALA A 310 8.38 -12.05 29.91
CA ALA A 310 8.88 -11.80 31.25
C ALA A 310 10.24 -11.09 31.26
N LEU A 311 11.17 -11.54 30.40
CA LEU A 311 12.50 -10.92 30.25
C LEU A 311 12.43 -9.52 29.64
N SER A 312 11.51 -9.31 28.71
CA SER A 312 11.28 -8.01 28.08
C SER A 312 10.86 -6.93 29.08
N LYS A 313 10.11 -7.30 30.14
CA LYS A 313 9.78 -6.40 31.26
C LYS A 313 11.02 -5.95 32.04
N LEU A 314 12.11 -6.71 31.95
CA LEU A 314 13.42 -6.39 32.55
C LEU A 314 14.35 -5.72 31.51
N HIS A 315 13.82 -5.26 30.37
CA HIS A 315 14.57 -4.67 29.25
C HIS A 315 15.59 -5.63 28.61
N ILE A 316 15.40 -6.96 28.76
CA ILE A 316 16.24 -7.99 28.14
C ILE A 316 15.49 -8.58 26.95
N ASP A 317 15.92 -8.26 25.73
CA ASP A 317 15.35 -8.82 24.50
C ASP A 317 16.10 -10.06 24.04
N VAL A 318 15.47 -11.21 24.16
CA VAL A 318 16.01 -12.52 23.74
C VAL A 318 15.24 -13.10 22.54
N ARG A 319 14.22 -12.41 22.04
CA ARG A 319 13.25 -12.92 21.05
C ARG A 319 13.94 -13.44 19.80
N ARG A 320 14.82 -12.67 19.20
CA ARG A 320 15.51 -13.06 17.98
C ARG A 320 16.39 -14.30 18.15
N LYS A 321 16.98 -14.47 19.33
CA LYS A 321 17.80 -15.66 19.67
C LYS A 321 16.91 -16.87 19.98
N LEU A 322 15.85 -16.65 20.75
CA LEU A 322 14.94 -17.71 21.19
C LEU A 322 14.10 -18.29 20.05
N PHE A 323 13.68 -17.43 19.11
CA PHE A 323 12.86 -17.80 17.95
C PHE A 323 13.66 -17.84 16.64
N LYS A 324 14.95 -18.20 16.72
CA LYS A 324 15.85 -18.21 15.56
C LYS A 324 15.29 -18.99 14.37
N GLU A 325 14.68 -20.18 14.60
CA GLU A 325 14.09 -20.99 13.52
C GLU A 325 12.97 -20.24 12.78
N VAL A 326 12.18 -19.41 13.51
CA VAL A 326 11.12 -18.59 12.94
C VAL A 326 11.71 -17.45 12.10
N HIS A 327 12.75 -16.80 12.61
CA HIS A 327 13.46 -15.76 11.86
C HIS A 327 14.11 -16.32 10.59
N ASP A 328 14.77 -17.47 10.68
CA ASP A 328 15.43 -18.14 9.54
C ASP A 328 14.40 -18.53 8.45
N ALA A 329 13.18 -18.93 8.84
CA ALA A 329 12.09 -19.23 7.91
C ALA A 329 11.63 -17.99 7.10
N LEU A 330 11.81 -16.78 7.65
CA LEU A 330 11.52 -15.49 7.02
C LEU A 330 12.79 -14.77 6.54
N GLY A 331 13.84 -15.50 6.19
CA GLY A 331 15.08 -14.98 5.61
C GLY A 331 16.16 -14.58 6.61
N GLY A 332 15.92 -14.66 7.92
CA GLY A 332 16.91 -14.42 8.98
C GLY A 332 17.23 -12.95 9.27
N LYS A 333 16.97 -12.04 8.34
CA LYS A 333 17.28 -10.60 8.46
C LYS A 333 16.04 -9.72 8.65
N GLN A 334 14.86 -10.25 8.39
CA GLN A 334 13.62 -9.49 8.53
C GLN A 334 13.49 -8.88 9.93
N ARG A 335 13.26 -7.58 10.01
CA ARG A 335 13.14 -6.83 11.27
C ARG A 335 11.86 -6.01 11.38
N LEU A 336 11.37 -5.50 10.25
CA LEU A 336 10.27 -4.55 10.20
C LEU A 336 9.23 -4.97 9.16
N PHE A 337 8.01 -5.15 9.61
CA PHE A 337 6.81 -5.26 8.77
C PHE A 337 6.04 -3.95 8.83
N ILE A 338 5.73 -3.37 7.68
CA ILE A 338 4.92 -2.15 7.57
C ILE A 338 3.58 -2.54 6.97
N SER A 339 2.52 -2.39 7.76
CA SER A 339 1.16 -2.76 7.39
C SER A 339 0.30 -1.52 7.17
N GLY A 340 -0.44 -1.49 6.05
CA GLY A 340 -1.34 -0.38 5.74
C GLY A 340 -2.47 -0.79 4.80
N ALA A 341 -3.27 0.18 4.38
CA ALA A 341 -4.43 0.04 3.50
C ALA A 341 -5.67 -0.62 4.12
N ALA A 342 -5.54 -1.36 5.23
CA ALA A 342 -6.62 -1.91 6.04
C ALA A 342 -6.12 -2.13 7.48
N ALA A 343 -7.03 -2.39 8.43
CA ALA A 343 -6.66 -2.73 9.81
C ALA A 343 -6.05 -4.14 9.87
N LEU A 344 -4.93 -4.29 10.58
CA LEU A 344 -4.33 -5.59 10.88
C LEU A 344 -4.98 -6.19 12.13
N ASP A 345 -5.23 -7.50 12.11
CA ASP A 345 -5.74 -8.20 13.29
C ASP A 345 -4.79 -7.99 14.49
N PRO A 346 -5.27 -7.43 15.62
CA PRO A 346 -4.47 -7.18 16.82
C PRO A 346 -3.77 -8.42 17.38
N GLU A 347 -4.33 -9.62 17.20
CA GLU A 347 -3.71 -10.89 17.62
C GLU A 347 -2.49 -11.23 16.74
N VAL A 348 -2.59 -10.96 15.44
CA VAL A 348 -1.48 -11.17 14.49
C VAL A 348 -0.37 -10.16 14.75
N GLU A 349 -0.73 -8.88 14.97
CA GLU A 349 0.23 -7.84 15.35
C GLU A 349 0.99 -8.22 16.62
N ARG A 350 0.25 -8.61 17.68
CA ARG A 350 0.83 -9.07 18.94
C ARG A 350 1.76 -10.25 18.72
N GLY A 351 1.30 -11.25 17.96
CA GLY A 351 2.07 -12.46 17.70
C GLY A 351 3.41 -12.20 17.00
N TYR A 352 3.44 -11.34 16.00
CA TYR A 352 4.70 -10.95 15.36
C TYR A 352 5.62 -10.21 16.34
N ASN A 353 5.10 -9.26 17.12
CA ASN A 353 5.88 -8.52 18.10
C ASN A 353 6.46 -9.46 19.18
N GLU A 354 5.70 -10.45 19.66
CA GLU A 354 6.16 -11.45 20.62
C GLU A 354 7.25 -12.37 20.07
N LEU A 355 7.25 -12.59 18.76
CA LEU A 355 8.29 -13.34 18.06
C LEU A 355 9.53 -12.49 17.74
N GLY A 356 9.51 -11.19 18.00
CA GLY A 356 10.63 -10.29 17.77
C GLY A 356 10.67 -9.64 16.39
N PHE A 357 9.56 -9.70 15.64
CA PHE A 357 9.35 -8.87 14.46
C PHE A 357 8.60 -7.62 14.86
N ARG A 358 9.14 -6.49 14.46
CA ARG A 358 8.43 -5.25 14.67
C ARG A 358 7.35 -5.08 13.60
N VAL A 359 6.14 -4.74 14.02
CA VAL A 359 5.05 -4.36 13.12
C VAL A 359 4.78 -2.87 13.29
N ALA A 360 4.85 -2.12 12.20
CA ALA A 360 4.43 -0.73 12.15
C ALA A 360 3.14 -0.64 11.32
N GLN A 361 2.04 -0.24 11.93
CA GLN A 361 0.82 0.07 11.21
C GLN A 361 0.82 1.52 10.76
N GLY A 362 0.26 1.79 9.56
CA GLY A 362 0.05 3.13 9.04
C GLY A 362 -1.35 3.29 8.47
N TYR A 363 -1.90 4.49 8.62
CA TYR A 363 -3.21 4.88 8.10
C TYR A 363 -3.09 6.10 7.22
N GLY A 364 -3.89 6.10 6.16
CA GLY A 364 -4.08 7.24 5.28
C GLY A 364 -4.69 6.86 3.93
N LEU A 365 -4.72 7.81 3.03
CA LEU A 365 -5.38 7.74 1.73
C LEU A 365 -4.47 8.30 0.65
N THR A 366 -4.75 8.00 -0.62
CA THR A 366 -4.04 8.63 -1.75
C THR A 366 -4.08 10.17 -1.64
N GLU A 367 -5.19 10.69 -1.17
CA GLU A 367 -5.47 12.12 -0.94
C GLU A 367 -4.60 12.76 0.16
N THR A 368 -3.84 11.95 0.92
CA THR A 368 -2.93 12.41 2.00
C THR A 368 -1.47 11.99 1.81
N ALA A 369 -1.12 11.51 0.62
CA ALA A 369 0.22 11.27 0.05
C ALA A 369 1.17 10.22 0.67
N PRO A 370 0.80 9.09 1.25
CA PRO A 370 -0.53 8.67 1.62
C PRO A 370 -0.78 8.62 3.13
N ILE A 371 0.19 8.94 4.02
CA ILE A 371 0.13 8.57 5.45
C ILE A 371 -0.27 9.77 6.31
N ILE A 372 -1.24 9.54 7.20
CA ILE A 372 -1.74 10.49 8.21
C ILE A 372 -1.16 10.16 9.58
N ALA A 373 -1.16 8.87 9.93
CA ALA A 373 -0.71 8.36 11.22
C ALA A 373 0.04 7.04 11.03
N ALA A 374 1.04 6.79 11.86
CA ALA A 374 1.76 5.52 11.85
C ALA A 374 2.34 5.19 13.22
N SER A 375 2.48 3.88 13.52
CA SER A 375 3.27 3.41 14.66
C SER A 375 4.71 3.89 14.52
N THR A 376 5.27 4.49 15.58
CA THR A 376 6.62 5.04 15.57
C THR A 376 7.61 4.09 16.24
N ASP A 377 8.91 4.40 16.18
CA ASP A 377 9.95 3.62 16.87
C ASP A 377 9.82 3.65 18.40
N LYS A 378 9.13 4.64 18.94
CA LYS A 378 8.95 4.80 20.39
C LYS A 378 7.53 4.54 20.86
N LYS A 379 6.53 4.72 20.00
CA LYS A 379 5.11 4.62 20.35
C LYS A 379 4.42 3.59 19.49
N VAL A 380 4.08 2.46 20.10
CA VAL A 380 3.30 1.37 19.50
C VAL A 380 2.17 1.02 20.44
N LYS A 381 0.94 0.99 19.94
CA LYS A 381 -0.25 0.54 20.69
C LYS A 381 -1.03 -0.41 19.80
N ILE A 382 -1.11 -1.67 20.21
CA ILE A 382 -1.74 -2.73 19.42
C ILE A 382 -3.19 -2.37 19.11
N GLY A 383 -3.57 -2.54 17.85
CA GLY A 383 -4.90 -2.20 17.33
C GLY A 383 -5.07 -0.73 16.95
N SER A 384 -4.11 0.16 17.25
CA SER A 384 -4.09 1.53 16.75
C SER A 384 -3.28 1.63 15.46
N VAL A 385 -3.51 2.68 14.69
CA VAL A 385 -2.68 3.03 13.54
C VAL A 385 -1.52 3.96 13.90
N GLY A 386 -1.30 4.19 15.19
CA GLY A 386 -0.23 5.04 15.71
C GLY A 386 -0.63 6.49 15.95
N PRO A 387 0.31 7.33 16.39
CA PRO A 387 0.11 8.77 16.52
C PRO A 387 0.07 9.47 15.16
N ILE A 388 -0.53 10.67 15.15
CA ILE A 388 -0.64 11.54 13.98
C ILE A 388 0.74 12.08 13.60
N PHE A 389 1.01 12.20 12.31
CA PHE A 389 2.27 12.77 11.81
C PHE A 389 2.48 14.22 12.23
N PRO A 390 3.75 14.62 12.48
CA PRO A 390 4.06 15.93 13.07
C PRO A 390 3.59 17.14 12.25
N SER A 391 3.49 17.00 10.92
CA SER A 391 3.07 18.09 10.01
C SER A 391 1.55 18.21 9.87
N LEU A 392 0.77 17.29 10.44
CA LEU A 392 -0.67 17.20 10.22
C LEU A 392 -1.46 17.56 11.48
N GLU A 393 -2.64 18.12 11.25
CA GLU A 393 -3.70 18.26 12.23
C GLU A 393 -4.82 17.27 11.89
N VAL A 394 -5.34 16.58 12.91
CA VAL A 394 -6.47 15.66 12.78
C VAL A 394 -7.53 16.03 13.83
N ARG A 395 -8.78 16.04 13.40
CA ARG A 395 -9.92 16.16 14.32
C ARG A 395 -10.91 15.02 14.09
N ILE A 396 -11.63 14.66 15.13
CA ILE A 396 -12.77 13.76 15.05
C ILE A 396 -14.02 14.65 14.98
N ALA A 397 -14.60 14.71 13.79
CA ALA A 397 -15.78 15.54 13.54
C ALA A 397 -17.07 14.77 13.85
N TYR A 398 -18.02 15.44 14.46
CA TYR A 398 -19.35 14.90 14.78
C TYR A 398 -19.28 13.57 15.57
N PRO A 399 -18.55 13.49 16.72
CA PRO A 399 -18.42 12.27 17.48
C PRO A 399 -19.76 11.86 18.09
N ASP A 400 -20.01 10.54 18.11
CA ASP A 400 -21.14 9.95 18.84
C ASP A 400 -20.85 9.82 20.35
N GLU A 401 -21.74 9.13 21.09
CA GLU A 401 -21.62 8.95 22.55
C GLU A 401 -20.35 8.18 22.94
N ASP A 402 -19.82 7.35 22.05
CA ASP A 402 -18.58 6.58 22.23
C ASP A 402 -17.33 7.35 21.77
N GLY A 403 -17.48 8.60 21.32
CA GLY A 403 -16.40 9.45 20.82
C GLY A 403 -15.95 9.12 19.39
N ILE A 404 -16.69 8.27 18.68
CA ILE A 404 -16.39 7.88 17.31
C ILE A 404 -17.02 8.88 16.34
N GLY A 405 -16.21 9.47 15.47
CA GLY A 405 -16.67 10.42 14.47
C GLY A 405 -15.85 10.38 13.19
N GLU A 406 -16.17 11.24 12.24
CA GLU A 406 -15.43 11.32 10.98
C GLU A 406 -14.02 11.88 11.23
N ILE A 407 -13.02 11.16 10.75
CA ILE A 407 -11.63 11.61 10.77
C ILE A 407 -11.46 12.68 9.69
N GLN A 408 -11.11 13.90 10.11
CA GLN A 408 -10.83 15.00 9.21
C GLN A 408 -9.39 15.48 9.39
N VAL A 409 -8.72 15.81 8.28
CA VAL A 409 -7.29 16.08 8.24
C VAL A 409 -7.01 17.43 7.60
N LYS A 410 -6.03 18.15 8.15
CA LYS A 410 -5.52 19.40 7.61
C LYS A 410 -4.00 19.42 7.69
N GLY A 411 -3.34 19.91 6.65
CA GLY A 411 -1.89 20.07 6.64
C GLY A 411 -1.26 19.95 5.25
N PRO A 412 0.06 20.08 5.18
CA PRO A 412 0.80 20.22 3.92
C PRO A 412 0.90 18.94 3.09
N SER A 413 0.54 17.76 3.62
CA SER A 413 0.48 16.51 2.85
C SER A 413 -0.92 16.17 2.33
N VAL A 414 -1.92 17.06 2.48
CA VAL A 414 -3.24 16.91 1.89
C VAL A 414 -3.21 17.32 0.42
N MET A 415 -3.91 16.57 -0.45
CA MET A 415 -3.99 16.78 -1.89
C MET A 415 -4.39 18.20 -2.31
N LEU A 416 -4.05 18.57 -3.54
CA LEU A 416 -4.54 19.83 -4.15
C LEU A 416 -6.04 19.76 -4.51
N GLY A 417 -6.58 18.55 -4.62
CA GLY A 417 -7.97 18.26 -5.00
C GLY A 417 -8.05 17.17 -6.06
N TYR A 418 -9.27 16.90 -6.53
CA TYR A 418 -9.53 15.99 -7.63
C TYR A 418 -9.52 16.74 -8.98
N TYR A 419 -8.76 16.23 -9.92
CA TYR A 419 -8.60 16.82 -11.24
C TYR A 419 -9.91 16.85 -12.02
N LYS A 420 -10.33 18.05 -12.47
CA LYS A 420 -11.57 18.29 -13.24
C LYS A 420 -12.83 17.69 -12.59
N ASN A 421 -12.93 17.76 -11.25
CA ASN A 421 -14.09 17.24 -10.53
C ASN A 421 -14.47 18.19 -9.36
N ASP A 422 -15.06 19.34 -9.72
CA ASP A 422 -15.43 20.38 -8.76
C ASP A 422 -16.46 19.94 -7.74
N GLU A 423 -17.38 19.05 -8.13
CA GLU A 423 -18.40 18.49 -7.24
C GLU A 423 -17.74 17.64 -6.14
N ALA A 424 -16.87 16.69 -6.53
CA ALA A 424 -16.13 15.90 -5.57
C ALA A 424 -15.20 16.75 -4.69
N ASN A 425 -14.66 17.86 -5.21
CA ASN A 425 -13.84 18.79 -4.43
C ASN A 425 -14.67 19.52 -3.36
N LYS A 426 -15.88 19.96 -3.68
CA LYS A 426 -16.80 20.58 -2.70
C LYS A 426 -17.19 19.61 -1.58
N GLU A 427 -17.41 18.33 -1.91
CA GLU A 427 -17.75 17.30 -0.93
C GLU A 427 -16.56 16.88 -0.06
N ALA A 428 -15.34 16.93 -0.63
CA ALA A 428 -14.12 16.45 0.03
C ALA A 428 -13.60 17.40 1.11
N PHE A 429 -13.96 18.67 1.08
CA PHE A 429 -13.45 19.68 2.02
C PHE A 429 -14.58 20.38 2.78
N GLU A 430 -14.38 20.57 4.07
CA GLU A 430 -15.25 21.31 4.98
C GLU A 430 -14.41 22.28 5.81
N ASP A 431 -14.59 23.57 5.60
CA ASP A 431 -13.84 24.64 6.31
C ASP A 431 -12.31 24.47 6.25
N GLY A 432 -11.80 23.97 5.12
CA GLY A 432 -10.38 23.71 4.90
C GLY A 432 -9.86 22.39 5.50
N TRP A 433 -10.74 21.56 6.05
CA TRP A 433 -10.45 20.20 6.48
C TRP A 433 -10.82 19.19 5.40
N PHE A 434 -9.91 18.29 5.09
CA PHE A 434 -10.20 17.17 4.19
C PHE A 434 -10.98 16.09 4.94
N ARG A 435 -12.10 15.70 4.39
CA ARG A 435 -13.00 14.65 4.89
C ARG A 435 -12.52 13.30 4.38
N THR A 436 -12.07 12.44 5.28
CA THR A 436 -11.55 11.12 4.86
C THR A 436 -12.65 10.12 4.52
N GLY A 437 -13.86 10.33 5.06
CA GLY A 437 -14.95 9.35 5.04
C GLY A 437 -14.67 8.11 5.88
N ASP A 438 -13.60 8.11 6.67
CA ASP A 438 -13.31 7.08 7.67
C ASP A 438 -13.76 7.55 9.05
N LEU A 439 -14.26 6.62 9.86
CA LEU A 439 -14.68 6.85 11.24
C LEU A 439 -13.63 6.30 12.20
N GLY A 440 -13.44 7.01 13.30
CA GLY A 440 -12.47 6.61 14.31
C GLY A 440 -12.47 7.53 15.51
N TYR A 441 -11.53 7.32 16.42
CA TYR A 441 -11.33 8.13 17.61
C TYR A 441 -9.83 8.26 17.94
N ILE A 442 -9.49 9.25 18.74
CA ILE A 442 -8.16 9.46 19.29
C ILE A 442 -8.26 9.24 20.80
N ASP A 443 -7.40 8.38 21.32
CA ASP A 443 -7.38 8.11 22.78
C ASP A 443 -6.61 9.19 23.56
N ASP A 444 -6.66 9.10 24.88
CA ASP A 444 -6.01 10.06 25.80
C ASP A 444 -4.48 10.11 25.67
N GLU A 445 -3.88 9.08 25.07
CA GLU A 445 -2.44 9.01 24.80
C GLU A 445 -2.06 9.55 23.40
N GLY A 446 -3.06 9.97 22.59
CA GLY A 446 -2.88 10.52 21.26
C GLY A 446 -2.74 9.48 20.14
N PHE A 447 -3.15 8.23 20.37
CA PHE A 447 -3.19 7.20 19.35
C PHE A 447 -4.51 7.25 18.57
N LEU A 448 -4.41 7.19 17.24
CA LEU A 448 -5.57 7.12 16.35
C LEU A 448 -6.03 5.67 16.16
N PHE A 449 -7.32 5.45 16.32
CA PHE A 449 -8.00 4.18 16.06
C PHE A 449 -9.02 4.33 14.94
N ILE A 450 -9.04 3.39 13.99
CA ILE A 450 -9.98 3.36 12.88
C ILE A 450 -11.08 2.37 13.22
N SER A 451 -12.33 2.84 13.24
CA SER A 451 -13.51 2.01 13.51
C SER A 451 -14.12 1.44 12.21
N GLY A 452 -14.08 2.20 11.09
CA GLY A 452 -14.57 1.73 9.81
C GLY A 452 -14.81 2.85 8.80
N ARG A 453 -15.47 2.51 7.68
CA ARG A 453 -15.87 3.47 6.64
C ARG A 453 -17.26 4.00 6.90
N GLN A 454 -17.46 5.32 6.82
CA GLN A 454 -18.77 5.94 7.00
C GLN A 454 -19.85 5.33 6.08
N LYS A 455 -19.53 5.09 4.80
CA LYS A 455 -20.43 4.48 3.82
C LYS A 455 -20.72 2.99 4.05
N SER A 456 -19.96 2.32 4.91
CA SER A 456 -20.11 0.88 5.19
C SER A 456 -20.81 0.62 6.53
N VAL A 457 -20.98 1.64 7.36
CA VAL A 457 -21.62 1.50 8.68
C VAL A 457 -23.06 1.03 8.52
N ILE A 458 -23.43 0.03 9.31
CA ILE A 458 -24.80 -0.46 9.41
C ILE A 458 -25.46 0.31 10.56
N VAL A 459 -26.36 1.21 10.21
CA VAL A 459 -27.14 1.99 11.20
C VAL A 459 -28.41 1.20 11.53
N LEU A 460 -28.56 0.85 12.81
CA LEU A 460 -29.73 0.13 13.30
C LEU A 460 -30.84 1.12 13.70
N LYS A 461 -32.09 0.63 13.76
CA LYS A 461 -33.28 1.42 14.13
C LYS A 461 -33.14 2.14 15.48
N ASN A 462 -32.37 1.58 16.41
CA ASN A 462 -32.10 2.17 17.71
C ASN A 462 -30.97 3.23 17.69
N GLY A 463 -30.49 3.63 16.50
CA GLY A 463 -29.44 4.62 16.30
C GLY A 463 -28.01 4.10 16.55
N LYS A 464 -27.83 2.82 16.92
CA LYS A 464 -26.49 2.26 17.12
C LYS A 464 -25.81 1.92 15.81
N ASN A 465 -24.52 2.21 15.76
CA ASN A 465 -23.64 1.90 14.64
C ASN A 465 -23.02 0.51 14.80
N VAL A 466 -23.06 -0.29 13.72
CA VAL A 466 -22.32 -1.55 13.61
C VAL A 466 -21.27 -1.39 12.53
N PHE A 467 -20.01 -1.61 12.89
CA PHE A 467 -18.87 -1.52 11.98
C PHE A 467 -18.56 -2.91 11.41
N PRO A 468 -18.78 -3.13 10.10
CA PRO A 468 -18.58 -4.43 9.47
C PRO A 468 -17.20 -5.04 9.71
N GLU A 469 -16.17 -4.22 9.61
CA GLU A 469 -14.77 -4.63 9.70
C GLU A 469 -14.42 -5.25 11.06
N GLU A 470 -15.01 -4.77 12.14
CA GLU A 470 -14.82 -5.36 13.49
C GLU A 470 -15.29 -6.81 13.54
N ILE A 471 -16.45 -7.08 12.96
CA ILE A 471 -17.07 -8.41 12.96
C ILE A 471 -16.33 -9.33 11.98
N GLU A 472 -15.98 -8.82 10.80
CA GLU A 472 -15.22 -9.54 9.79
C GLU A 472 -13.87 -10.03 10.34
N ASN A 473 -13.16 -9.18 11.08
CA ASN A 473 -11.91 -9.56 11.74
C ASN A 473 -12.08 -10.75 12.69
N LEU A 474 -13.17 -10.79 13.45
CA LEU A 474 -13.45 -11.92 14.34
C LEU A 474 -13.78 -13.21 13.57
N VAL A 475 -14.60 -13.09 12.52
CA VAL A 475 -15.05 -14.26 11.72
C VAL A 475 -13.90 -14.81 10.88
N ASN A 476 -13.04 -13.98 10.34
CA ASN A 476 -11.87 -14.40 9.54
C ASN A 476 -10.82 -15.18 10.36
N ARG A 477 -10.88 -15.13 11.70
CA ARG A 477 -10.05 -15.98 12.57
C ARG A 477 -10.48 -17.44 12.56
N ILE A 478 -11.72 -17.75 12.16
CA ILE A 478 -12.22 -19.12 12.09
C ILE A 478 -11.41 -19.88 11.04
N GLU A 479 -10.84 -21.02 11.44
CA GLU A 479 -10.08 -21.86 10.53
C GLU A 479 -10.99 -22.46 9.45
N GLY A 480 -10.57 -22.36 8.20
CA GLY A 480 -11.36 -22.71 7.04
C GLY A 480 -12.12 -21.54 6.40
N ILE A 481 -12.20 -20.38 7.05
CA ILE A 481 -12.70 -19.16 6.42
C ILE A 481 -11.52 -18.44 5.73
N SER A 482 -11.72 -18.09 4.46
CA SER A 482 -10.76 -17.34 3.66
C SER A 482 -10.99 -15.84 3.76
N GLU A 483 -12.26 -15.44 3.75
CA GLU A 483 -12.68 -14.04 3.80
C GLU A 483 -14.17 -13.93 4.14
N SER A 484 -14.58 -12.77 4.63
CA SER A 484 -15.99 -12.52 4.91
C SER A 484 -16.37 -11.07 4.63
N MET A 485 -17.67 -10.83 4.42
CA MET A 485 -18.24 -9.50 4.25
C MET A 485 -19.51 -9.38 5.09
N VAL A 486 -19.51 -8.47 6.06
CA VAL A 486 -20.69 -8.14 6.88
C VAL A 486 -21.45 -7.00 6.20
N PHE A 487 -22.77 -7.09 6.19
CA PHE A 487 -23.65 -6.09 5.59
C PHE A 487 -24.99 -6.02 6.30
N GLY A 488 -25.68 -4.90 6.13
CA GLY A 488 -27.04 -4.70 6.62
C GLY A 488 -28.07 -5.09 5.57
N ARG A 489 -29.10 -5.85 5.97
CA ARG A 489 -30.29 -6.10 5.15
C ARG A 489 -31.47 -5.41 5.81
N PRO A 490 -32.19 -4.51 5.10
CA PRO A 490 -33.42 -3.91 5.62
C PRO A 490 -34.48 -4.99 5.94
N GLU A 491 -35.19 -4.83 7.04
CA GLU A 491 -36.34 -5.66 7.46
C GLU A 491 -37.65 -4.88 7.27
N ASP A 492 -38.77 -5.58 7.16
CA ASP A 492 -40.10 -4.99 6.89
C ASP A 492 -40.57 -4.02 8.00
N ASP A 493 -40.08 -4.19 9.21
CA ASP A 493 -40.35 -3.33 10.37
C ASP A 493 -39.51 -2.05 10.41
N GLY A 494 -38.65 -1.84 9.42
CA GLY A 494 -37.76 -0.69 9.30
C GLY A 494 -36.48 -0.80 10.12
N ASP A 495 -36.17 -1.98 10.69
CA ASP A 495 -34.84 -2.26 11.29
C ASP A 495 -33.87 -2.78 10.22
N THR A 496 -32.61 -2.94 10.58
CA THR A 496 -31.58 -3.48 9.74
C THR A 496 -30.95 -4.70 10.39
N LYS A 497 -31.07 -5.82 9.68
CA LYS A 497 -30.51 -7.10 10.10
C LYS A 497 -29.03 -7.19 9.73
N VAL A 498 -28.18 -7.51 10.69
CA VAL A 498 -26.75 -7.76 10.46
C VAL A 498 -26.57 -9.15 9.83
N CYS A 499 -26.10 -9.18 8.59
CA CYS A 499 -25.88 -10.37 7.79
C CYS A 499 -24.39 -10.52 7.46
N ILE A 500 -23.96 -11.75 7.17
CA ILE A 500 -22.60 -12.04 6.74
C ILE A 500 -22.55 -12.99 5.55
N LYS A 501 -21.71 -12.67 4.56
CA LYS A 501 -21.29 -13.60 3.50
C LYS A 501 -19.89 -14.09 3.81
N VAL A 502 -19.72 -15.41 3.87
CA VAL A 502 -18.48 -16.10 4.25
C VAL A 502 -17.96 -16.90 3.08
N VAL A 503 -16.71 -16.68 2.71
CA VAL A 503 -16.00 -17.51 1.73
C VAL A 503 -15.17 -18.54 2.49
N TYR A 504 -15.44 -19.82 2.25
CA TYR A 504 -14.72 -20.92 2.90
C TYR A 504 -13.81 -21.68 1.93
N ASN A 505 -12.74 -22.27 2.46
CA ASN A 505 -11.80 -23.10 1.73
C ASN A 505 -12.18 -24.58 1.90
N LYS A 506 -12.62 -25.23 0.80
CA LYS A 506 -13.04 -26.65 0.81
C LYS A 506 -11.96 -27.59 1.30
N GLU A 507 -10.71 -27.40 0.87
CA GLU A 507 -9.60 -28.28 1.25
C GLU A 507 -9.32 -28.21 2.75
N VAL A 508 -9.36 -27.00 3.32
CA VAL A 508 -9.17 -26.78 4.76
C VAL A 508 -10.36 -27.37 5.54
N MET A 509 -11.60 -27.20 5.06
CA MET A 509 -12.78 -27.81 5.70
C MET A 509 -12.68 -29.33 5.70
N LYS A 510 -12.27 -29.93 4.58
CA LYS A 510 -12.02 -31.36 4.48
C LYS A 510 -10.89 -31.84 5.41
N GLU A 511 -9.77 -31.12 5.46
CA GLU A 511 -8.62 -31.46 6.33
C GLU A 511 -9.00 -31.41 7.81
N MET A 512 -9.68 -30.33 8.23
CA MET A 512 -9.95 -30.02 9.64
C MET A 512 -11.20 -30.71 10.19
N TYR A 513 -12.29 -30.63 9.44
CA TYR A 513 -13.61 -31.08 9.92
C TYR A 513 -14.10 -32.37 9.27
N LYS A 514 -13.27 -32.96 8.35
CA LYS A 514 -13.54 -34.24 7.68
C LYS A 514 -14.84 -34.27 6.87
N THR A 515 -15.27 -33.08 6.38
CA THR A 515 -16.49 -32.97 5.57
C THR A 515 -16.29 -32.11 4.33
N GLU A 516 -17.03 -32.44 3.27
CA GLU A 516 -17.17 -31.63 2.04
C GLU A 516 -18.65 -31.28 1.81
N ASP A 517 -19.56 -31.76 2.68
CA ASP A 517 -20.98 -31.44 2.58
C ASP A 517 -21.26 -30.00 3.00
N GLU A 518 -21.92 -29.27 2.13
CA GLU A 518 -22.18 -27.84 2.32
C GLU A 518 -23.08 -27.56 3.52
N LYS A 519 -24.02 -28.45 3.84
CA LYS A 519 -24.91 -28.29 5.01
C LYS A 519 -24.14 -28.49 6.31
N GLU A 520 -23.27 -29.50 6.37
CA GLU A 520 -22.43 -29.71 7.54
C GLU A 520 -21.44 -28.55 7.72
N ILE A 521 -20.85 -28.01 6.62
CA ILE A 521 -19.98 -26.86 6.65
C ILE A 521 -20.74 -25.63 7.16
N TYR A 522 -21.98 -25.43 6.70
CA TYR A 522 -22.83 -24.33 7.19
C TYR A 522 -23.10 -24.45 8.70
N GLU A 523 -23.42 -25.66 9.20
CA GLU A 523 -23.63 -25.89 10.63
C GLU A 523 -22.40 -25.61 11.47
N ILE A 524 -21.21 -26.03 10.99
CA ILE A 524 -19.93 -25.77 11.65
C ILE A 524 -19.66 -24.25 11.72
N ILE A 525 -19.79 -23.54 10.60
CA ILE A 525 -19.58 -22.09 10.54
C ILE A 525 -20.61 -21.39 11.42
N SER A 526 -21.87 -21.75 11.34
CA SER A 526 -22.96 -21.18 12.16
C SER A 526 -22.71 -21.35 13.65
N LYS A 527 -22.24 -22.52 14.07
CA LYS A 527 -21.88 -22.77 15.48
C LYS A 527 -20.73 -21.86 15.93
N LYS A 528 -19.70 -21.71 15.10
CA LYS A 528 -18.56 -20.82 15.40
C LYS A 528 -18.98 -19.35 15.45
N ILE A 529 -19.83 -18.90 14.53
CA ILE A 529 -20.36 -17.53 14.54
C ILE A 529 -21.25 -17.29 15.77
N LYS A 530 -22.03 -18.28 16.20
CA LYS A 530 -22.78 -18.18 17.49
C LYS A 530 -21.87 -17.99 18.70
N GLU A 531 -20.69 -18.60 18.71
CA GLU A 531 -19.70 -18.36 19.76
C GLU A 531 -19.13 -16.94 19.69
N ILE A 532 -18.84 -16.43 18.48
CA ILE A 532 -18.40 -15.05 18.28
C ILE A 532 -19.50 -14.08 18.75
N ASN A 533 -20.76 -14.31 18.41
CA ASN A 533 -21.87 -13.47 18.86
C ASN A 533 -21.87 -13.30 20.39
N LYS A 534 -21.56 -14.36 21.15
CA LYS A 534 -21.48 -14.26 22.63
C LYS A 534 -20.40 -13.33 23.15
N THR A 535 -19.41 -12.99 22.33
CA THR A 535 -18.31 -12.06 22.68
C THR A 535 -18.62 -10.60 22.37
N MET A 536 -19.75 -10.34 21.72
CA MET A 536 -20.17 -9.02 21.26
C MET A 536 -21.47 -8.56 21.94
N PRO A 537 -21.75 -7.25 21.98
CA PRO A 537 -23.07 -6.73 22.36
C PRO A 537 -24.18 -7.27 21.44
N ALA A 538 -25.36 -7.52 21.98
CA ALA A 538 -26.46 -8.16 21.26
C ALA A 538 -26.89 -7.45 19.96
N TYR A 539 -26.74 -6.14 19.88
CA TYR A 539 -27.07 -5.36 18.69
C TYR A 539 -26.12 -5.60 17.53
N LYS A 540 -24.88 -6.13 17.77
CA LYS A 540 -23.89 -6.52 16.75
C LYS A 540 -24.06 -7.98 16.29
N TYR A 541 -25.00 -8.75 16.83
CA TYR A 541 -25.13 -10.18 16.51
C TYR A 541 -25.40 -10.40 15.02
N ILE A 542 -24.60 -11.27 14.43
CA ILE A 542 -24.86 -11.80 13.09
C ILE A 542 -26.12 -12.67 13.16
N ARG A 543 -27.14 -12.29 12.41
CA ARG A 543 -28.46 -12.97 12.39
C ARG A 543 -28.67 -13.82 11.16
N GLU A 544 -27.93 -13.58 10.08
CA GLU A 544 -28.04 -14.35 8.84
C GLU A 544 -26.65 -14.64 8.29
N ILE A 545 -26.44 -15.85 7.82
CA ILE A 545 -25.16 -16.36 7.33
C ILE A 545 -25.37 -16.89 5.93
N MET A 546 -24.55 -16.44 5.00
CA MET A 546 -24.44 -16.96 3.63
C MET A 546 -23.04 -17.54 3.47
N ILE A 547 -22.92 -18.74 2.91
CA ILE A 547 -21.63 -19.38 2.65
C ILE A 547 -21.40 -19.53 1.15
N THR A 548 -20.16 -19.44 0.71
CA THR A 548 -19.75 -19.63 -0.68
C THR A 548 -18.29 -20.07 -0.75
N THR A 549 -17.90 -20.63 -1.89
CA THR A 549 -16.48 -20.87 -2.23
C THR A 549 -15.95 -19.88 -3.25
N GLU A 550 -16.82 -19.03 -3.80
CA GLU A 550 -16.41 -17.99 -4.75
C GLU A 550 -15.75 -16.83 -4.01
N PRO A 551 -14.54 -16.41 -4.40
CA PRO A 551 -13.88 -15.25 -3.82
C PRO A 551 -14.73 -13.98 -3.96
N LEU A 552 -14.67 -13.09 -2.96
CA LEU A 552 -15.30 -11.78 -3.04
C LEU A 552 -14.61 -10.90 -4.10
N ILE A 553 -15.38 -10.03 -4.73
CA ILE A 553 -14.85 -9.06 -5.69
C ILE A 553 -13.98 -8.04 -4.95
N LYS A 554 -12.75 -7.87 -5.43
CA LYS A 554 -11.75 -7.00 -4.78
C LYS A 554 -11.11 -6.03 -5.76
N THR A 555 -10.59 -4.96 -5.19
CA THR A 555 -9.66 -4.05 -5.89
C THR A 555 -8.29 -4.71 -6.04
N THR A 556 -7.41 -4.12 -6.83
CA THR A 556 -6.00 -4.54 -6.99
C THR A 556 -5.18 -4.46 -5.68
N THR A 557 -5.68 -3.71 -4.69
CA THR A 557 -5.14 -3.65 -3.31
C THR A 557 -5.85 -4.60 -2.34
N ALA A 558 -6.57 -5.60 -2.84
CA ALA A 558 -7.30 -6.61 -2.07
C ALA A 558 -8.43 -6.06 -1.17
N LYS A 559 -8.93 -4.83 -1.39
CA LYS A 559 -10.12 -4.30 -0.70
C LYS A 559 -11.40 -4.84 -1.33
N ILE A 560 -12.35 -5.27 -0.50
CA ILE A 560 -13.66 -5.77 -0.97
C ILE A 560 -14.44 -4.64 -1.64
N LYS A 561 -14.93 -4.87 -2.85
CA LYS A 561 -15.85 -3.99 -3.56
C LYS A 561 -17.28 -4.26 -3.07
N ARG A 562 -17.60 -3.77 -1.86
CA ARG A 562 -18.86 -4.05 -1.16
C ARG A 562 -20.10 -3.77 -2.01
N HIS A 563 -20.12 -2.67 -2.77
CA HIS A 563 -21.25 -2.33 -3.61
C HIS A 563 -21.51 -3.38 -4.72
N GLU A 564 -20.44 -3.87 -5.37
CA GLU A 564 -20.57 -4.89 -6.41
C GLU A 564 -20.99 -6.25 -5.81
N GLU A 565 -20.53 -6.58 -4.61
CA GLU A 565 -20.95 -7.78 -3.90
C GLU A 565 -22.40 -7.69 -3.41
N LEU A 566 -22.81 -6.55 -2.87
CA LEU A 566 -24.21 -6.33 -2.44
C LEU A 566 -25.19 -6.40 -3.60
N ALA A 567 -24.85 -5.86 -4.77
CA ALA A 567 -25.68 -5.97 -5.97
C ALA A 567 -25.94 -7.41 -6.45
N LYS A 568 -25.11 -8.37 -6.01
CA LYS A 568 -25.35 -9.80 -6.28
C LYS A 568 -26.22 -10.49 -5.20
N ILE A 569 -26.34 -9.87 -4.03
CA ILE A 569 -27.00 -10.47 -2.85
C ILE A 569 -28.40 -9.89 -2.64
N LEU A 570 -28.57 -8.62 -2.89
CA LEU A 570 -29.82 -7.84 -2.75
C LEU A 570 -30.50 -7.67 -4.10
#